data_cc75d5bcb4848e2f097220de61d381d1
#
_entry.id   cc75d5bcb4848e2f097220de61d381d1
#
_cell.length_a   1.000
_cell.length_b   1.000
_cell.length_c   1.000
_cell.angle_alpha   90.00
_cell.angle_beta   90.00
_cell.angle_gamma   90.00
#
_symmetry.space_group_name_H-M   'P 1'
#
loop_
_entity.id
_entity.type
_entity.pdbx_description
1 polymer ?
#
loop_
_entity_poly.entity_id
_entity_poly.type
_entity_poly.pdbx_seq_one_letter_code
_entity_poly.pdbx_strand_id
1 'polypeptide(L)'
;MEEKKRIFSGIQPSGDLTLGSYMGAIKNWVALQDEYDCLYCIVDMHAITVRQVPADLRRRSLEQLAQYIACGLDPKKNIMFIQSHVPQHAELAWVLGCYTQFGELSRMTQFKMKSQQHADNITSGLFTYPVLMAADILLYQTDLVPVGEDQKQHVELCRDIGARFNNTFPDTFRSEERRV
;
A
#
# COMPACT_ATOMS: atom_id res chain seq x y z
N MET A 1 0.55 -29.21 5.02
CA MET A 1 1.52 -28.16 4.64
C MET A 1 1.09 -26.92 5.39
N GLU A 2 2.00 -26.30 6.10
CA GLU A 2 1.74 -25.00 6.74
C GLU A 2 1.43 -23.95 5.66
N GLU A 3 0.37 -23.18 5.84
CA GLU A 3 0.00 -22.11 4.91
C GLU A 3 1.10 -21.03 4.94
N LYS A 4 1.64 -20.65 3.77
CA LYS A 4 2.65 -19.60 3.70
C LYS A 4 2.05 -18.28 4.19
N LYS A 5 2.81 -17.54 4.99
CA LYS A 5 2.43 -16.18 5.38
C LYS A 5 2.34 -15.28 4.14
N ARG A 6 1.35 -14.39 4.14
CA ARG A 6 1.09 -13.48 3.03
C ARG A 6 1.82 -12.16 3.21
N ILE A 7 2.50 -11.74 2.16
CA ILE A 7 3.15 -10.43 2.06
C ILE A 7 2.37 -9.56 1.08
N PHE A 8 2.12 -8.31 1.47
CA PHE A 8 1.68 -7.25 0.55
C PHE A 8 2.69 -6.13 0.55
N SER A 9 3.09 -5.68 -0.63
CA SER A 9 3.90 -4.47 -0.80
C SER A 9 3.62 -3.81 -2.13
N GLY A 10 3.94 -2.51 -2.24
CA GLY A 10 3.70 -1.77 -3.47
C GLY A 10 4.52 -0.51 -3.57
N ILE A 11 4.75 -0.06 -4.80
CA ILE A 11 5.44 1.19 -5.11
C ILE A 11 4.54 2.03 -6.03
N GLN A 12 4.51 3.34 -5.79
CA GLN A 12 3.79 4.29 -6.63
C GLN A 12 4.49 4.48 -7.98
N PRO A 13 3.75 4.50 -9.10
CA PRO A 13 4.31 4.77 -10.43
C PRO A 13 4.48 6.29 -10.67
N SER A 14 5.14 6.97 -9.72
CA SER A 14 5.31 8.43 -9.74
C SER A 14 6.56 8.89 -10.53
N GLY A 15 7.39 7.96 -10.99
CA GLY A 15 8.61 8.20 -11.77
C GLY A 15 9.34 6.89 -12.07
N ASP A 16 10.56 6.99 -12.58
CA ASP A 16 11.39 5.82 -12.81
C ASP A 16 11.84 5.21 -11.48
N LEU A 17 11.99 3.88 -11.46
CA LEU A 17 12.57 3.19 -10.32
C LEU A 17 14.00 3.65 -10.09
N THR A 18 14.26 4.13 -8.88
CA THR A 18 15.61 4.54 -8.48
C THR A 18 16.40 3.37 -7.92
N LEU A 19 17.73 3.52 -7.83
CA LEU A 19 18.58 2.55 -7.12
C LEU A 19 18.12 2.37 -5.66
N GLY A 20 17.61 3.45 -5.03
CA GLY A 20 17.03 3.40 -3.67
C GLY A 20 15.79 2.50 -3.61
N SER A 21 14.89 2.60 -4.59
CA SER A 21 13.70 1.73 -4.68
C SER A 21 14.08 0.26 -4.89
N TYR A 22 15.08 0.01 -5.73
CA TYR A 22 15.60 -1.33 -5.95
C TYR A 22 16.23 -1.92 -4.68
N MET A 23 17.17 -1.21 -4.07
CA MET A 23 17.90 -1.69 -2.88
C MET A 23 17.01 -1.77 -1.63
N GLY A 24 16.09 -0.81 -1.47
CA GLY A 24 15.23 -0.71 -0.29
C GLY A 24 14.01 -1.64 -0.33
N ALA A 25 13.52 -2.01 -1.52
CA ALA A 25 12.31 -2.81 -1.66
C ALA A 25 12.50 -4.03 -2.55
N ILE A 26 12.73 -3.85 -3.87
CA ILE A 26 12.61 -4.92 -4.86
C ILE A 26 13.60 -6.05 -4.62
N LYS A 27 14.83 -5.75 -4.25
CA LYS A 27 15.85 -6.76 -3.90
C LYS A 27 15.38 -7.68 -2.77
N ASN A 28 14.73 -7.10 -1.75
CA ASN A 28 14.18 -7.87 -0.63
C ASN A 28 12.98 -8.72 -1.09
N TRP A 29 12.11 -8.18 -1.96
CA TRP A 29 10.97 -8.91 -2.51
C TRP A 29 11.41 -10.16 -3.29
N VAL A 30 12.48 -10.03 -4.10
CA VAL A 30 13.05 -11.16 -4.84
C VAL A 30 13.56 -12.25 -3.89
N ALA A 31 14.12 -11.88 -2.74
CA ALA A 31 14.58 -12.85 -1.75
C ALA A 31 13.41 -13.56 -1.02
N LEU A 32 12.27 -12.87 -0.86
CA LEU A 32 11.10 -13.37 -0.11
C LEU A 32 10.17 -14.25 -0.94
N GLN A 33 10.21 -14.15 -2.28
CA GLN A 33 9.22 -14.78 -3.18
C GLN A 33 9.14 -16.31 -3.10
N ASP A 34 10.16 -17.00 -2.60
CA ASP A 34 10.14 -18.45 -2.47
C ASP A 34 9.58 -18.93 -1.12
N GLU A 35 9.62 -18.08 -0.10
CA GLU A 35 9.20 -18.42 1.26
C GLU A 35 7.77 -18.01 1.56
N TYR A 36 7.27 -16.96 0.92
CA TYR A 36 5.99 -16.29 1.23
C TYR A 36 5.00 -16.35 0.07
N ASP A 37 3.72 -16.11 0.38
CA ASP A 37 2.66 -15.82 -0.59
C ASP A 37 2.68 -14.31 -0.86
N CYS A 38 3.31 -13.89 -1.97
CA CYS A 38 3.64 -12.50 -2.21
C CYS A 38 2.69 -11.81 -3.19
N LEU A 39 2.15 -10.66 -2.77
CA LEU A 39 1.35 -9.74 -3.58
C LEU A 39 2.11 -8.42 -3.76
N TYR A 40 2.48 -8.11 -5.01
CA TYR A 40 3.18 -6.88 -5.35
C TYR A 40 2.31 -5.99 -6.23
N CYS A 41 1.97 -4.82 -5.71
CA CYS A 41 1.02 -3.90 -6.29
C CYS A 41 1.72 -2.66 -6.87
N ILE A 42 1.31 -2.25 -8.07
CA ILE A 42 1.57 -0.90 -8.57
C ILE A 42 0.45 -0.01 -8.04
N VAL A 43 0.77 0.83 -7.04
CA VAL A 43 -0.25 1.59 -6.29
C VAL A 43 -0.55 2.94 -6.98
N ASP A 44 -1.15 2.85 -8.16
CA ASP A 44 -1.46 3.99 -9.03
C ASP A 44 -2.54 4.91 -8.44
N MET A 45 -3.44 4.41 -7.60
CA MET A 45 -4.42 5.24 -6.91
C MET A 45 -3.77 6.13 -5.84
N HIS A 46 -2.68 5.69 -5.20
CA HIS A 46 -1.90 6.56 -4.32
C HIS A 46 -1.17 7.65 -5.10
N ALA A 47 -0.76 7.38 -6.33
CA ALA A 47 -0.08 8.36 -7.17
C ALA A 47 -0.96 9.56 -7.52
N ILE A 48 -2.28 9.38 -7.66
CA ILE A 48 -3.22 10.46 -8.01
C ILE A 48 -3.56 11.40 -6.85
N THR A 49 -3.05 11.16 -5.64
CA THR A 49 -3.08 12.15 -4.55
C THR A 49 -2.35 13.44 -4.91
N VAL A 50 -1.44 13.35 -5.85
CA VAL A 50 -0.80 14.47 -6.54
C VAL A 50 -1.22 14.44 -8.01
N ARG A 51 -1.44 15.60 -8.63
CA ARG A 51 -1.90 15.69 -10.02
C ARG A 51 -0.95 14.95 -10.97
N GLN A 52 -1.49 14.04 -11.76
CA GLN A 52 -0.79 13.23 -12.76
C GLN A 52 -1.33 13.54 -14.16
N VAL A 53 -0.48 13.37 -15.18
CA VAL A 53 -0.93 13.29 -16.58
C VAL A 53 -1.41 11.84 -16.83
N PRO A 54 -2.68 11.59 -17.20
CA PRO A 54 -3.23 10.24 -17.27
C PRO A 54 -2.48 9.29 -18.20
N ALA A 55 -2.01 9.79 -19.35
CA ALA A 55 -1.24 8.99 -20.30
C ALA A 55 0.12 8.54 -19.72
N ASP A 56 0.79 9.44 -18.98
CA ASP A 56 2.06 9.13 -18.33
C ASP A 56 1.86 8.16 -17.16
N LEU A 57 0.83 8.34 -16.35
CA LEU A 57 0.52 7.42 -15.25
C LEU A 57 0.29 6.00 -15.77
N ARG A 58 -0.51 5.85 -16.84
CA ARG A 58 -0.76 4.55 -17.46
C ARG A 58 0.53 3.91 -18.00
N ARG A 59 1.34 4.67 -18.71
CA ARG A 59 2.63 4.20 -19.24
C ARG A 59 3.56 3.77 -18.12
N ARG A 60 3.75 4.60 -17.09
CA ARG A 60 4.63 4.32 -15.94
C ARG A 60 4.17 3.12 -15.14
N SER A 61 2.87 2.90 -14.98
CA SER A 61 2.35 1.72 -14.29
C SER A 61 2.74 0.43 -15.00
N LEU A 62 2.67 0.39 -16.33
CA LEU A 62 3.09 -0.78 -17.12
C LEU A 62 4.61 -0.95 -17.14
N GLU A 63 5.36 0.15 -17.29
CA GLU A 63 6.83 0.14 -17.24
C GLU A 63 7.34 -0.36 -15.90
N GLN A 64 6.72 0.07 -14.80
CA GLN A 64 7.10 -0.38 -13.45
C GLN A 64 6.83 -1.87 -13.24
N LEU A 65 5.72 -2.40 -13.78
CA LEU A 65 5.45 -3.83 -13.76
C LEU A 65 6.53 -4.62 -14.53
N ALA A 66 6.91 -4.12 -15.71
CA ALA A 66 7.99 -4.71 -16.50
C ALA A 66 9.34 -4.66 -15.75
N GLN A 67 9.61 -3.56 -15.04
CA GLN A 67 10.81 -3.41 -14.21
C GLN A 67 10.83 -4.39 -13.03
N TYR A 68 9.69 -4.68 -12.39
CA TYR A 68 9.61 -5.72 -11.35
C TYR A 68 10.07 -7.07 -11.88
N ILE A 69 9.56 -7.46 -13.05
CA ILE A 69 9.95 -8.73 -13.71
C ILE A 69 11.44 -8.71 -14.09
N ALA A 70 11.92 -7.61 -14.68
CA ALA A 70 13.31 -7.46 -15.06
C ALA A 70 14.27 -7.52 -13.87
N CYS A 71 13.83 -7.08 -12.69
CA CYS A 71 14.59 -7.16 -11.44
C CYS A 71 14.59 -8.56 -10.79
N GLY A 72 13.84 -9.53 -11.34
CA GLY A 72 13.86 -10.92 -10.90
C GLY A 72 12.60 -11.40 -10.16
N LEU A 73 11.52 -10.62 -10.11
CA LEU A 73 10.24 -11.11 -9.62
C LEU A 73 9.60 -12.03 -10.67
N ASP A 74 9.31 -13.25 -10.28
CA ASP A 74 8.71 -14.27 -11.16
C ASP A 74 7.18 -14.16 -11.13
N PRO A 75 6.51 -13.82 -12.25
CA PRO A 75 5.06 -13.74 -12.33
C PRO A 75 4.32 -15.07 -12.14
N LYS A 76 5.04 -16.21 -12.17
CA LYS A 76 4.48 -17.51 -11.87
C LYS A 76 4.47 -17.84 -10.38
N LYS A 77 5.30 -17.15 -9.59
CA LYS A 77 5.41 -17.34 -8.14
C LYS A 77 4.64 -16.27 -7.36
N ASN A 78 4.51 -15.07 -7.92
CA ASN A 78 3.97 -13.91 -7.25
C ASN A 78 2.71 -13.40 -7.96
N ILE A 79 1.80 -12.84 -7.19
CA ILE A 79 0.68 -12.06 -7.74
C ILE A 79 1.16 -10.61 -7.91
N MET A 80 1.20 -10.14 -9.16
CA MET A 80 1.55 -8.77 -9.49
C MET A 80 0.38 -8.09 -10.22
N PHE A 81 -0.01 -6.89 -9.78
CA PHE A 81 -1.19 -6.22 -10.35
C PHE A 81 -1.13 -4.70 -10.18
N ILE A 82 -2.01 -4.01 -10.89
CA ILE A 82 -2.23 -2.56 -10.78
C ILE A 82 -3.44 -2.35 -9.87
N GLN A 83 -3.29 -1.51 -8.86
CA GLN A 83 -4.29 -1.26 -7.81
C GLN A 83 -5.66 -0.87 -8.35
N SER A 84 -5.71 0.05 -9.32
CA SER A 84 -6.97 0.51 -9.93
C SER A 84 -7.71 -0.57 -10.73
N HIS A 85 -7.06 -1.70 -11.07
CA HIS A 85 -7.71 -2.84 -11.71
C HIS A 85 -8.50 -3.72 -10.72
N VAL A 86 -8.39 -3.46 -9.42
CA VAL A 86 -9.12 -4.14 -8.34
C VAL A 86 -9.95 -3.09 -7.58
N PRO A 87 -11.19 -2.82 -8.02
CA PRO A 87 -12.02 -1.73 -7.44
C PRO A 87 -12.27 -1.87 -5.94
N GLN A 88 -12.14 -3.08 -5.41
CA GLN A 88 -12.35 -3.38 -3.99
C GLN A 88 -11.41 -2.61 -3.04
N HIS A 89 -10.25 -2.17 -3.52
CA HIS A 89 -9.38 -1.27 -2.77
C HIS A 89 -10.10 0.05 -2.40
N ALA A 90 -10.75 0.68 -3.39
CA ALA A 90 -11.50 1.91 -3.17
C ALA A 90 -12.78 1.66 -2.37
N GLU A 91 -13.47 0.57 -2.62
CA GLU A 91 -14.69 0.18 -1.90
C GLU A 91 -14.40 -0.05 -0.42
N LEU A 92 -13.38 -0.86 -0.10
CA LEU A 92 -12.98 -1.10 1.29
C LEU A 92 -12.44 0.18 1.95
N ALA A 93 -11.69 1.01 1.21
CA ALA A 93 -11.19 2.29 1.73
C ALA A 93 -12.35 3.21 2.15
N TRP A 94 -13.45 3.25 1.39
CA TRP A 94 -14.64 3.99 1.77
C TRP A 94 -15.25 3.46 3.07
N VAL A 95 -15.44 2.13 3.16
CA VAL A 95 -15.99 1.48 4.37
C VAL A 95 -15.11 1.78 5.59
N LEU A 96 -13.79 1.54 5.49
CA LEU A 96 -12.84 1.81 6.57
C LEU A 96 -12.78 3.30 6.95
N GLY A 97 -12.96 4.19 5.98
CA GLY A 97 -13.03 5.63 6.21
C GLY A 97 -14.15 6.02 7.17
N CYS A 98 -15.28 5.31 7.13
CA CYS A 98 -16.40 5.51 8.06
C CYS A 98 -16.07 5.05 9.50
N TYR A 99 -15.01 4.26 9.68
CA TYR A 99 -14.51 3.78 10.98
C TYR A 99 -13.19 4.42 11.40
N THR A 100 -12.64 5.34 10.60
CA THR A 100 -11.38 6.04 10.89
C THR A 100 -11.66 7.42 11.49
N GLN A 101 -10.99 7.74 12.59
CA GLN A 101 -11.21 9.01 13.25
C GLN A 101 -10.42 10.14 12.55
N PHE A 102 -11.08 11.27 12.33
CA PHE A 102 -10.47 12.48 11.76
C PHE A 102 -9.19 12.91 12.50
N GLY A 103 -9.20 12.84 13.85
CA GLY A 103 -8.07 13.20 14.67
C GLY A 103 -6.83 12.32 14.48
N GLU A 104 -7.00 11.05 14.12
CA GLU A 104 -5.90 10.14 13.80
C GLU A 104 -5.21 10.56 12.51
N LEU A 105 -5.98 10.78 11.46
CA LEU A 105 -5.48 11.25 10.16
C LEU A 105 -4.79 12.62 10.27
N SER A 106 -5.33 13.53 11.07
CA SER A 106 -4.75 14.87 11.29
C SER A 106 -3.38 14.84 11.97
N ARG A 107 -3.09 13.77 12.72
CA ARG A 107 -1.80 13.60 13.43
C ARG A 107 -0.72 12.92 12.57
N MET A 108 -1.08 12.40 11.39
CA MET A 108 -0.12 11.73 10.51
C MET A 108 1.00 12.67 10.07
N THR A 109 2.25 12.28 10.34
CA THR A 109 3.44 13.09 10.02
C THR A 109 3.60 13.30 8.52
N GLN A 110 3.35 12.28 7.72
CA GLN A 110 3.40 12.35 6.26
C GLN A 110 2.36 13.33 5.69
N PHE A 111 1.15 13.41 6.27
CA PHE A 111 0.17 14.41 5.89
C PHE A 111 0.68 15.82 6.15
N LYS A 112 1.25 16.07 7.34
CA LYS A 112 1.81 17.38 7.70
C LYS A 112 2.93 17.81 6.76
N MET A 113 3.85 16.90 6.43
CA MET A 113 4.96 17.17 5.52
C MET A 113 4.47 17.46 4.08
N LYS A 114 3.60 16.62 3.55
CA LYS A 114 3.07 16.75 2.19
C LYS A 114 2.16 17.98 2.04
N SER A 115 1.38 18.31 3.06
CA SER A 115 0.55 19.53 3.05
C SER A 115 1.39 20.81 3.05
N GLN A 116 2.57 20.80 3.67
CA GLN A 116 3.50 21.93 3.56
C GLN A 116 4.13 22.04 2.18
N GLN A 117 4.46 20.91 1.54
CA GLN A 117 5.04 20.88 0.18
C GLN A 117 4.03 21.27 -0.91
N HIS A 118 2.75 21.05 -0.67
CA HIS A 118 1.64 21.31 -1.62
C HIS A 118 0.60 22.24 -1.01
N ALA A 119 1.04 23.29 -0.30
CA ALA A 119 0.16 24.20 0.47
C ALA A 119 -0.98 24.81 -0.36
N ASP A 120 -0.77 25.03 -1.66
CA ASP A 120 -1.76 25.60 -2.56
C ASP A 120 -2.83 24.61 -3.07
N ASN A 121 -2.66 23.31 -2.79
CA ASN A 121 -3.57 22.28 -3.32
C ASN A 121 -3.64 21.05 -2.41
N ILE A 122 -4.10 21.23 -1.18
CA ILE A 122 -4.34 20.12 -0.25
C ILE A 122 -5.69 19.48 -0.59
N THR A 123 -5.64 18.28 -1.17
CA THR A 123 -6.84 17.52 -1.54
C THR A 123 -7.29 16.61 -0.39
N SER A 124 -8.58 16.22 -0.40
CA SER A 124 -9.09 15.18 0.51
C SER A 124 -8.35 13.85 0.34
N GLY A 125 -7.96 13.49 -0.88
CA GLY A 125 -7.18 12.29 -1.15
C GLY A 125 -5.82 12.29 -0.43
N LEU A 126 -5.16 13.45 -0.34
CA LEU A 126 -3.93 13.59 0.43
C LEU A 126 -4.14 13.41 1.94
N PHE A 127 -5.34 13.70 2.44
CA PHE A 127 -5.70 13.50 3.84
C PHE A 127 -6.09 12.04 4.13
N THR A 128 -6.81 11.40 3.19
CA THR A 128 -7.42 10.08 3.39
C THR A 128 -6.62 8.90 2.83
N TYR A 129 -5.52 9.13 2.09
CA TYR A 129 -4.74 8.02 1.52
C TYR A 129 -4.24 6.98 2.56
N PRO A 130 -4.00 7.30 3.85
CA PRO A 130 -3.64 6.28 4.84
C PRO A 130 -4.74 5.24 5.04
N VAL A 131 -6.01 5.62 4.83
CA VAL A 131 -7.14 4.69 4.87
C VAL A 131 -7.15 3.77 3.64
N LEU A 132 -6.81 4.30 2.46
CA LEU A 132 -6.62 3.48 1.27
C LEU A 132 -5.46 2.48 1.46
N MET A 133 -4.35 2.91 2.08
CA MET A 133 -3.26 1.99 2.41
C MET A 133 -3.69 0.90 3.41
N ALA A 134 -4.52 1.25 4.39
CA ALA A 134 -5.10 0.25 5.30
C ALA A 134 -6.00 -0.74 4.54
N ALA A 135 -6.80 -0.26 3.59
CA ALA A 135 -7.61 -1.12 2.72
C ALA A 135 -6.74 -2.06 1.87
N ASP A 136 -5.65 -1.57 1.28
CA ASP A 136 -4.70 -2.37 0.50
C ASP A 136 -4.17 -3.57 1.30
N ILE A 137 -3.87 -3.35 2.57
CA ILE A 137 -3.32 -4.36 3.48
C ILE A 137 -4.41 -5.33 3.97
N LEU A 138 -5.53 -4.79 4.43
CA LEU A 138 -6.61 -5.55 5.07
C LEU A 138 -7.40 -6.40 4.07
N LEU A 139 -7.56 -5.94 2.82
CA LEU A 139 -8.28 -6.63 1.76
C LEU A 139 -7.75 -8.07 1.53
N TYR A 140 -6.46 -8.24 1.64
CA TYR A 140 -5.79 -9.52 1.39
C TYR A 140 -5.46 -10.31 2.66
N GLN A 141 -5.94 -9.87 3.83
CA GLN A 141 -5.61 -10.54 5.10
C GLN A 141 -4.09 -10.72 5.29
N THR A 142 -3.34 -9.66 5.00
CA THR A 142 -1.88 -9.67 4.92
C THR A 142 -1.24 -9.92 6.29
N ASP A 143 -0.27 -10.82 6.35
CA ASP A 143 0.48 -11.12 7.57
C ASP A 143 1.68 -10.19 7.77
N LEU A 144 2.37 -9.83 6.68
CA LEU A 144 3.60 -9.03 6.71
C LEU A 144 3.55 -7.92 5.66
N VAL A 145 3.99 -6.72 6.05
CA VAL A 145 4.09 -5.56 5.15
C VAL A 145 5.49 -4.98 5.27
N PRO A 146 6.41 -5.32 4.35
CA PRO A 146 7.75 -4.75 4.35
C PRO A 146 7.69 -3.27 3.95
N VAL A 147 8.00 -2.40 4.89
CA VAL A 147 7.97 -0.95 4.74
C VAL A 147 9.22 -0.28 5.32
N GLY A 148 9.56 0.89 4.81
CA GLY A 148 10.58 1.74 5.42
C GLY A 148 10.11 2.36 6.74
N GLU A 149 11.05 2.88 7.49
CA GLU A 149 10.82 3.52 8.81
C GLU A 149 9.76 4.63 8.75
N ASP A 150 9.74 5.39 7.66
CA ASP A 150 8.81 6.50 7.40
C ASP A 150 7.35 6.04 7.24
N GLN A 151 7.11 4.75 6.98
CA GLN A 151 5.78 4.16 6.81
C GLN A 151 5.26 3.44 8.06
N LYS A 152 6.03 3.34 9.13
CA LYS A 152 5.61 2.66 10.36
C LYS A 152 4.30 3.21 10.92
N GLN A 153 4.14 4.54 10.96
CA GLN A 153 2.93 5.18 11.45
C GLN A 153 1.68 4.77 10.64
N HIS A 154 1.82 4.53 9.34
CA HIS A 154 0.71 4.05 8.50
C HIS A 154 0.32 2.61 8.83
N VAL A 155 1.31 1.75 9.10
CA VAL A 155 1.06 0.36 9.50
C VAL A 155 0.41 0.29 10.88
N GLU A 156 0.82 1.17 11.82
CA GLU A 156 0.16 1.32 13.12
C GLU A 156 -1.30 1.75 12.96
N LEU A 157 -1.56 2.78 12.14
CA LEU A 157 -2.92 3.21 11.85
C LEU A 157 -3.76 2.08 11.22
N CYS A 158 -3.17 1.29 10.31
CA CYS A 158 -3.85 0.13 9.73
C CYS A 158 -4.29 -0.89 10.79
N ARG A 159 -3.45 -1.15 11.80
CA ARG A 159 -3.81 -2.02 12.94
C ARG A 159 -4.96 -1.46 13.76
N ASP A 160 -4.89 -0.16 14.08
CA ASP A 160 -5.90 0.52 14.87
C ASP A 160 -7.26 0.50 14.16
N ILE A 161 -7.28 0.74 12.84
CA ILE A 161 -8.49 0.65 12.00
C ILE A 161 -9.02 -0.79 12.00
N GLY A 162 -8.18 -1.80 11.76
CA GLY A 162 -8.58 -3.19 11.73
C GLY A 162 -9.12 -3.67 13.09
N ALA A 163 -8.45 -3.31 14.18
CA ALA A 163 -8.89 -3.63 15.53
C ALA A 163 -10.24 -2.96 15.87
N ARG A 164 -10.40 -1.69 15.54
CA ARG A 164 -11.67 -0.96 15.74
C ARG A 164 -12.80 -1.57 14.93
N PHE A 165 -12.54 -1.96 13.69
CA PHE A 165 -13.53 -2.62 12.85
C PHE A 165 -13.94 -3.97 13.43
N ASN A 166 -12.99 -4.78 13.89
CA ASN A 166 -13.25 -6.06 14.55
C ASN A 166 -14.02 -5.95 15.87
N ASN A 167 -13.93 -4.83 16.59
CA ASN A 167 -14.75 -4.58 17.77
C ASN A 167 -16.25 -4.49 17.43
N THR A 168 -16.57 -4.05 16.21
CA THR A 168 -17.96 -3.95 15.73
C THR A 168 -18.37 -5.21 14.96
N PHE A 169 -17.46 -5.75 14.17
CA PHE A 169 -17.63 -6.92 13.32
C PHE A 169 -16.52 -7.93 13.60
N PRO A 170 -16.72 -8.80 14.62
CA PRO A 170 -15.68 -9.74 15.05
C PRO A 170 -15.14 -10.61 13.91
N ASP A 171 -13.87 -10.94 13.99
CA ASP A 171 -13.17 -11.86 13.08
C ASP A 171 -13.19 -11.47 11.59
N THR A 172 -13.48 -10.20 11.26
CA THR A 172 -13.45 -9.73 9.87
C THR A 172 -12.02 -9.64 9.33
N PHE A 173 -11.11 -9.07 10.11
CA PHE A 173 -9.70 -8.95 9.74
C PHE A 173 -8.84 -9.75 10.71
N ARG A 174 -7.72 -10.31 10.21
CA ARG A 174 -6.73 -10.95 11.07
C ARG A 174 -6.18 -9.92 12.06
N SER A 175 -6.25 -10.25 13.36
CA SER A 175 -5.83 -9.37 14.46
C SER A 175 -4.40 -9.62 14.92
N GLU A 176 -3.70 -10.61 14.35
CA GLU A 176 -2.35 -10.96 14.76
C GLU A 176 -1.33 -9.88 14.42
N GLU A 177 -0.31 -9.76 15.28
CA GLU A 177 0.74 -8.75 15.18
C GLU A 177 1.47 -8.80 13.82
N ARG A 178 1.14 -7.87 12.96
CA ARG A 178 1.80 -7.67 11.67
C ARG A 178 3.08 -6.89 11.91
N ARG A 179 4.14 -7.61 12.26
CA ARG A 179 5.49 -7.02 12.37
C ARG A 179 6.26 -7.21 11.07
N VAL A 180 6.94 -6.18 10.69
CA VAL A 180 7.99 -6.19 9.68
C VAL A 180 9.33 -6.17 10.38
#